data_cf8b1f9f1550a02b2f6eb86101292335
#
_entry.id   cf8b1f9f1550a02b2f6eb86101292335
#
_cell.length_a   1.000
_cell.length_b   1.000
_cell.length_c   1.000
_cell.angle_alpha   90.00
_cell.angle_beta   90.00
_cell.angle_gamma   90.00
#
_symmetry.space_group_name_H-M   'P 1'
#
loop_
_entity.id
_entity.type
_entity.pdbx_description
1 polymer ?
#
loop_
_entity_poly.entity_id
_entity_poly.type
_entity_poly.pdbx_seq_one_letter_code
_entity_poly.pdbx_strand_id
1 'polypeptide(L)'
;VFSQENKIHKEKWHWNSKTQDSNAGYAQAVKVDNVIYISGVVTNNITPEGITSVYNNLKAVLANYGATFDNVVKENLYTTDIEAMKKYNNVRKKFYNNDFPAATWVQVQRLYMPDSKLEVELVAHLPK
;
A
#
# COMPACT_ATOMS: atom_id res chain seq x y z
N VAL A 1 4.50 9.30 -34.11
CA VAL A 1 3.09 9.61 -34.12
C VAL A 1 2.32 8.63 -33.29
N PHE A 2 2.37 7.38 -33.65
CA PHE A 2 1.59 6.35 -32.97
C PHE A 2 2.09 6.03 -31.58
N SER A 3 3.41 6.25 -31.31
CA SER A 3 3.97 6.03 -29.98
C SER A 3 3.39 6.97 -28.91
N GLN A 4 2.96 8.18 -29.32
CA GLN A 4 2.35 9.14 -28.38
C GLN A 4 0.95 8.70 -27.97
N GLU A 5 0.22 8.04 -28.87
CA GLU A 5 -1.12 7.53 -28.57
C GLU A 5 -1.09 6.37 -27.55
N ASN A 6 0.04 5.69 -27.42
CA ASN A 6 0.22 4.58 -26.49
C ASN A 6 0.71 5.03 -25.11
N LYS A 7 1.05 6.31 -24.95
CA LYS A 7 1.51 6.82 -23.66
C LYS A 7 0.33 7.12 -22.78
N ILE A 8 0.47 6.71 -21.51
CA ILE A 8 -0.49 7.04 -20.47
C ILE A 8 0.09 8.12 -19.58
N HIS A 9 -0.80 8.89 -18.96
CA HIS A 9 -0.40 9.89 -17.96
C HIS A 9 -0.33 9.21 -16.59
N LYS A 10 0.85 9.23 -15.97
CA LYS A 10 1.09 8.70 -14.64
C LYS A 10 1.30 9.84 -13.67
N GLU A 11 0.42 9.97 -12.69
CA GLU A 11 0.58 10.91 -11.61
C GLU A 11 1.26 10.20 -10.45
N LYS A 12 2.58 10.41 -10.31
CA LYS A 12 3.40 9.69 -9.34
C LYS A 12 3.55 10.47 -8.05
N TRP A 13 3.74 9.73 -6.96
CA TRP A 13 4.06 10.31 -5.67
C TRP A 13 5.15 9.49 -4.99
N HIS A 14 6.05 10.17 -4.26
CA HIS A 14 7.18 9.56 -3.56
C HIS A 14 7.29 10.13 -2.16
N TRP A 15 7.70 9.29 -1.20
CA TRP A 15 8.19 9.79 0.08
C TRP A 15 9.49 10.57 -0.11
N ASN A 16 10.39 10.00 -0.91
CA ASN A 16 11.68 10.56 -1.23
C ASN A 16 12.05 10.06 -2.63
N SER A 17 11.93 10.94 -3.63
CA SER A 17 12.13 10.56 -5.03
C SER A 17 13.54 10.05 -5.32
N LYS A 18 14.58 10.56 -4.61
CA LYS A 18 15.94 10.08 -4.81
C LYS A 18 16.09 8.64 -4.33
N THR A 19 15.54 8.31 -3.16
CA THR A 19 15.63 6.95 -2.61
C THR A 19 14.76 5.98 -3.38
N GLN A 20 13.51 6.34 -3.67
CA GLN A 20 12.55 5.44 -4.31
C GLN A 20 12.77 5.33 -5.81
N ASP A 21 12.70 6.44 -6.53
CA ASP A 21 12.74 6.41 -7.99
C ASP A 21 14.16 6.16 -8.51
N SER A 22 15.13 6.95 -8.05
CA SER A 22 16.48 6.90 -8.60
C SER A 22 17.31 5.73 -8.10
N ASN A 23 17.20 5.39 -6.81
CA ASN A 23 18.03 4.33 -6.22
C ASN A 23 17.34 2.98 -6.24
N ALA A 24 16.08 2.90 -5.79
CA ALA A 24 15.36 1.63 -5.67
C ALA A 24 14.50 1.30 -6.89
N GLY A 25 14.14 2.30 -7.68
CA GLY A 25 13.46 2.09 -8.95
C GLY A 25 11.94 1.92 -8.84
N TYR A 26 11.28 2.63 -7.91
CA TYR A 26 9.82 2.60 -7.81
C TYR A 26 9.25 3.91 -7.30
N ALA A 27 7.98 4.17 -7.63
CA ALA A 27 7.19 5.24 -7.03
C ALA A 27 6.38 4.68 -5.86
N GLN A 28 6.14 5.48 -4.82
CA GLN A 28 5.27 5.03 -3.73
C GLN A 28 3.83 4.86 -4.20
N ALA A 29 3.38 5.72 -5.08
CA ALA A 29 2.05 5.58 -5.67
C ALA A 29 2.05 6.07 -7.10
N VAL A 30 1.17 5.50 -7.91
CA VAL A 30 0.92 5.90 -9.29
C VAL A 30 -0.58 5.96 -9.50
N LYS A 31 -1.09 7.11 -9.94
CA LYS A 31 -2.47 7.26 -10.33
C LYS A 31 -2.57 7.30 -11.84
N VAL A 32 -3.46 6.49 -12.39
CA VAL A 32 -3.82 6.50 -13.81
C VAL A 32 -5.33 6.59 -13.88
N ASP A 33 -5.84 7.61 -14.57
CA ASP A 33 -7.27 7.93 -14.57
C ASP A 33 -7.79 8.04 -13.14
N ASN A 34 -8.75 7.21 -12.74
CA ASN A 34 -9.29 7.24 -11.38
C ASN A 34 -8.77 6.09 -10.50
N VAL A 35 -7.72 5.40 -10.92
CA VAL A 35 -7.15 4.27 -10.18
C VAL A 35 -5.81 4.65 -9.58
N ILE A 36 -5.63 4.36 -8.30
CA ILE A 36 -4.40 4.61 -7.56
C ILE A 36 -3.78 3.26 -7.19
N TYR A 37 -2.54 3.04 -7.64
CA TYR A 37 -1.74 1.86 -7.29
C TYR A 37 -0.72 2.29 -6.24
N ILE A 38 -0.76 1.65 -5.07
CA ILE A 38 0.07 2.04 -3.93
C ILE A 38 1.06 0.92 -3.63
N SER A 39 2.35 1.25 -3.72
CA SER A 39 3.44 0.34 -3.37
C SER A 39 3.41 -0.03 -1.90
N GLY A 40 4.00 -1.17 -1.58
CA GLY A 40 4.00 -1.71 -0.24
C GLY A 40 4.61 -0.77 0.80
N VAL A 41 3.98 -0.76 1.96
CA VAL A 41 4.46 -0.08 3.17
C VAL A 41 4.77 -1.16 4.20
N VAL A 42 5.92 -1.05 4.86
CA VAL A 42 6.46 -2.11 5.72
C VAL A 42 6.55 -1.69 7.18
N THR A 43 6.62 -2.69 8.04
CA THR A 43 7.04 -2.52 9.44
C THR A 43 7.91 -3.71 9.85
N ASN A 44 8.82 -3.46 10.80
CA ASN A 44 9.66 -4.50 11.38
C ASN A 44 8.98 -5.22 12.55
N ASN A 45 7.81 -4.75 12.98
CA ASN A 45 7.12 -5.30 14.14
C ASN A 45 5.66 -5.57 13.84
N ILE A 46 5.21 -6.81 14.04
CA ILE A 46 3.80 -7.15 13.94
C ILE A 46 3.20 -7.05 15.34
N THR A 47 2.97 -5.82 15.74
CA THR A 47 2.35 -5.41 17.00
C THR A 47 1.22 -4.43 16.68
N PRO A 48 0.32 -4.13 17.60
CA PRO A 48 -0.68 -3.08 17.35
C PRO A 48 -0.06 -1.77 16.88
N GLU A 49 1.08 -1.35 17.44
CA GLU A 49 1.78 -0.12 17.08
C GLU A 49 2.39 -0.22 15.67
N GLY A 50 3.02 -1.34 15.35
CA GLY A 50 3.62 -1.55 14.03
C GLY A 50 2.57 -1.60 12.92
N ILE A 51 1.47 -2.29 13.16
CA ILE A 51 0.35 -2.36 12.21
C ILE A 51 -0.26 -0.97 12.02
N THR A 52 -0.50 -0.25 13.12
CA THR A 52 -1.01 1.13 13.05
C THR A 52 -0.10 2.01 12.21
N SER A 53 1.22 1.89 12.37
CA SER A 53 2.19 2.65 11.59
C SER A 53 2.04 2.39 10.08
N VAL A 54 1.89 1.12 9.69
CA VAL A 54 1.70 0.75 8.27
C VAL A 54 0.45 1.42 7.71
N TYR A 55 -0.68 1.28 8.39
CA TYR A 55 -1.95 1.80 7.89
C TYR A 55 -2.03 3.32 7.96
N ASN A 56 -1.39 3.95 8.94
CA ASN A 56 -1.27 5.43 8.96
C ASN A 56 -0.44 5.94 7.78
N ASN A 57 0.63 5.25 7.41
CA ASN A 57 1.42 5.61 6.25
C ASN A 57 0.62 5.44 4.96
N LEU A 58 -0.12 4.34 4.83
CA LEU A 58 -1.01 4.14 3.69
C LEU A 58 -2.09 5.21 3.62
N LYS A 59 -2.64 5.60 4.77
CA LYS A 59 -3.61 6.70 4.87
C LYS A 59 -3.03 8.00 4.32
N ALA A 60 -1.78 8.31 4.65
CA ALA A 60 -1.10 9.51 4.15
C ALA A 60 -0.92 9.48 2.63
N VAL A 61 -0.56 8.32 2.08
CA VAL A 61 -0.43 8.16 0.62
C VAL A 61 -1.78 8.37 -0.07
N LEU A 62 -2.84 7.75 0.46
CA LEU A 62 -4.20 7.93 -0.06
C LEU A 62 -4.61 9.39 -0.01
N ALA A 63 -4.36 10.08 1.10
CA ALA A 63 -4.73 11.48 1.29
C ALA A 63 -4.07 12.41 0.27
N ASN A 64 -2.88 12.05 -0.21
CA ASN A 64 -2.20 12.81 -1.25
C ASN A 64 -3.03 12.91 -2.55
N TYR A 65 -3.92 11.95 -2.79
CA TYR A 65 -4.81 11.94 -3.96
C TYR A 65 -6.26 12.26 -3.59
N GLY A 66 -6.51 12.74 -2.38
CA GLY A 66 -7.86 13.01 -1.91
C GLY A 66 -8.69 11.76 -1.60
N ALA A 67 -8.03 10.61 -1.38
CA ALA A 67 -8.69 9.34 -1.11
C ALA A 67 -8.61 8.98 0.38
N THR A 68 -9.45 8.05 0.78
CA THR A 68 -9.47 7.45 2.11
C THR A 68 -9.50 5.93 1.96
N PHE A 69 -9.54 5.21 3.08
CA PHE A 69 -9.69 3.76 3.04
C PHE A 69 -11.03 3.33 2.42
N ASP A 70 -12.04 4.19 2.38
CA ASP A 70 -13.30 3.90 1.69
C ASP A 70 -13.10 3.72 0.18
N ASN A 71 -12.03 4.25 -0.36
CA ASN A 71 -11.69 4.12 -1.78
C ASN A 71 -10.90 2.86 -2.12
N VAL A 72 -10.43 2.12 -1.11
CA VAL A 72 -9.58 0.93 -1.32
C VAL A 72 -10.43 -0.24 -1.78
N VAL A 73 -10.09 -0.83 -2.91
CA VAL A 73 -10.82 -1.95 -3.50
C VAL A 73 -10.04 -3.26 -3.43
N LYS A 74 -8.72 -3.21 -3.27
CA LYS A 74 -7.86 -4.38 -3.18
C LYS A 74 -6.72 -4.14 -2.22
N GLU A 75 -6.46 -5.14 -1.37
CA GLU A 75 -5.33 -5.17 -0.46
C GLU A 75 -4.58 -6.47 -0.64
N ASN A 76 -3.25 -6.42 -0.76
CA ASN A 76 -2.38 -7.58 -0.66
C ASN A 76 -1.47 -7.40 0.55
N LEU A 77 -1.41 -8.41 1.38
CA LEU A 77 -0.67 -8.40 2.64
C LEU A 77 0.32 -9.55 2.63
N TYR A 78 1.57 -9.21 2.85
CA TYR A 78 2.70 -10.15 2.90
C TYR A 78 3.32 -10.07 4.29
N THR A 79 3.57 -11.22 4.91
CA THR A 79 4.13 -11.23 6.27
C THR A 79 5.02 -12.45 6.47
N THR A 80 6.01 -12.33 7.34
CA THR A 80 6.82 -13.46 7.75
C THR A 80 6.19 -14.23 8.92
N ASP A 81 5.10 -13.72 9.48
CA ASP A 81 4.38 -14.36 10.60
C ASP A 81 2.88 -14.06 10.50
N ILE A 82 2.18 -14.91 9.74
CA ILE A 82 0.76 -14.70 9.48
C ILE A 82 -0.09 -14.88 10.74
N GLU A 83 0.35 -15.72 11.69
CA GLU A 83 -0.40 -15.93 12.92
C GLU A 83 -0.39 -14.67 13.79
N ALA A 84 0.73 -13.94 13.85
CA ALA A 84 0.78 -12.67 14.56
C ALA A 84 -0.15 -11.65 13.92
N MET A 85 -0.19 -11.59 12.58
CA MET A 85 -1.10 -10.68 11.89
C MET A 85 -2.57 -11.03 12.14
N LYS A 86 -2.90 -12.32 12.13
CA LYS A 86 -4.27 -12.78 12.47
C LYS A 86 -4.65 -12.36 13.88
N LYS A 87 -3.73 -12.46 14.82
CA LYS A 87 -3.96 -12.10 16.22
C LYS A 87 -4.36 -10.64 16.38
N TYR A 88 -3.75 -9.75 15.62
CA TYR A 88 -3.94 -8.30 15.73
C TYR A 88 -4.78 -7.71 14.60
N ASN A 89 -5.53 -8.54 13.87
CA ASN A 89 -6.31 -8.08 12.72
C ASN A 89 -7.32 -6.97 13.07
N ASN A 90 -7.79 -6.91 14.33
CA ASN A 90 -8.72 -5.86 14.73
C ASN A 90 -8.12 -4.45 14.58
N VAL A 91 -6.81 -4.32 14.67
CA VAL A 91 -6.13 -3.03 14.46
C VAL A 91 -6.29 -2.58 13.00
N ARG A 92 -6.03 -3.49 12.05
CA ARG A 92 -6.23 -3.25 10.62
C ARG A 92 -7.68 -2.93 10.29
N LYS A 93 -8.61 -3.72 10.83
CA LYS A 93 -10.05 -3.60 10.52
C LYS A 93 -10.60 -2.21 10.82
N LYS A 94 -10.10 -1.55 11.86
CA LYS A 94 -10.56 -0.21 12.25
C LYS A 94 -10.33 0.84 11.16
N PHE A 95 -9.28 0.68 10.35
CA PHE A 95 -8.98 1.63 9.27
C PHE A 95 -10.02 1.57 8.15
N TYR A 96 -10.68 0.42 7.97
CA TYR A 96 -11.65 0.22 6.89
C TYR A 96 -13.07 0.58 7.27
N ASN A 97 -13.36 0.82 8.54
CA ASN A 97 -14.68 1.26 9.00
C ASN A 97 -15.81 0.35 8.48
N ASN A 98 -15.63 -0.97 8.56
CA ASN A 98 -16.58 -2.02 8.11
C ASN A 98 -16.84 -2.04 6.60
N ASP A 99 -16.07 -1.34 5.80
CA ASP A 99 -16.12 -1.39 4.34
C ASP A 99 -14.83 -2.00 3.81
N PHE A 100 -14.77 -3.33 3.80
CA PHE A 100 -13.53 -4.04 3.54
C PHE A 100 -13.28 -4.25 2.05
N PRO A 101 -12.03 -4.12 1.60
CA PRO A 101 -11.64 -4.42 0.23
C PRO A 101 -11.57 -5.93 0.02
N ALA A 102 -11.47 -6.34 -1.25
CA ALA A 102 -10.98 -7.67 -1.56
C ALA A 102 -9.54 -7.77 -1.04
N ALA A 103 -9.21 -8.84 -0.31
CA ALA A 103 -7.92 -8.96 0.35
C ALA A 103 -7.34 -10.36 0.18
N THR A 104 -6.02 -10.43 0.01
CA THR A 104 -5.27 -11.68 0.00
C THR A 104 -4.08 -11.53 0.94
N TRP A 105 -3.92 -12.50 1.84
CA TRP A 105 -2.82 -12.55 2.80
C TRP A 105 -1.96 -13.76 2.51
N VAL A 106 -0.64 -13.58 2.46
CA VAL A 106 0.30 -14.68 2.29
C VAL A 106 1.44 -14.57 3.27
N GLN A 107 1.91 -15.71 3.75
CA GLN A 107 3.15 -15.76 4.50
C GLN A 107 4.31 -16.02 3.54
N VAL A 108 5.36 -15.21 3.68
CA VAL A 108 6.56 -15.30 2.86
C VAL A 108 7.76 -15.58 3.74
N GLN A 109 8.83 -16.11 3.15
CA GLN A 109 10.04 -16.41 3.89
C GLN A 109 10.78 -15.14 4.28
N ARG A 110 10.73 -14.11 3.42
CA ARG A 110 11.47 -12.88 3.60
C ARG A 110 10.85 -11.76 2.74
N LEU A 111 10.90 -10.53 3.25
CA LEU A 111 10.59 -9.32 2.50
C LEU A 111 11.86 -8.70 1.94
N TYR A 112 11.73 -7.58 1.22
CA TYR A 112 12.88 -6.91 0.58
C TYR A 112 13.99 -6.62 1.59
N MET A 113 13.66 -6.01 2.74
CA MET A 113 14.61 -5.83 3.83
C MET A 113 14.49 -6.99 4.80
N PRO A 114 15.63 -7.56 5.26
CA PRO A 114 15.60 -8.75 6.14
C PRO A 114 14.83 -8.56 7.43
N ASP A 115 14.80 -7.33 7.96
CA ASP A 115 14.15 -7.04 9.23
C ASP A 115 12.65 -6.74 9.08
N SER A 116 12.16 -6.51 7.88
CA SER A 116 10.74 -6.24 7.64
C SER A 116 9.93 -7.51 7.84
N LYS A 117 8.79 -7.39 8.54
CA LYS A 117 7.94 -8.53 8.88
C LYS A 117 6.54 -8.46 8.30
N LEU A 118 6.12 -7.28 7.89
CA LEU A 118 4.80 -7.04 7.32
C LEU A 118 4.92 -6.02 6.21
N GLU A 119 4.24 -6.28 5.11
CA GLU A 119 4.12 -5.35 3.99
C GLU A 119 2.71 -5.37 3.45
N VAL A 120 2.14 -4.18 3.22
CA VAL A 120 0.78 -4.04 2.70
C VAL A 120 0.80 -3.11 1.50
N GLU A 121 0.19 -3.56 0.40
CA GLU A 121 0.00 -2.77 -0.81
C GLU A 121 -1.49 -2.67 -1.13
N LEU A 122 -1.89 -1.57 -1.77
CA LEU A 122 -3.30 -1.27 -2.00
C LEU A 122 -3.54 -0.86 -3.44
N VAL A 123 -4.79 -1.09 -3.89
CA VAL A 123 -5.35 -0.44 -5.08
C VAL A 123 -6.61 0.31 -4.62
N ALA A 124 -6.73 1.57 -5.01
CA ALA A 124 -7.86 2.42 -4.66
C ALA A 124 -8.46 3.04 -5.92
N HIS A 125 -9.76 3.34 -5.86
CA HIS A 125 -10.48 4.00 -6.95
C HIS A 125 -11.07 5.31 -6.45
N LEU A 126 -10.84 6.38 -7.19
CA LEU A 126 -11.54 7.64 -6.98
C LEU A 126 -12.84 7.64 -7.76
N PRO A 127 -13.85 8.42 -7.34
CA PRO A 127 -15.05 8.61 -8.14
C PRO A 127 -14.71 9.22 -9.50
N LYS A 128 -15.47 8.87 -10.48
CA LYS A 128 -15.32 9.47 -11.81
C LYS A 128 -15.95 10.86 -11.86
#